data_7cbc8b5c30c7e3b0f50eac0e876965f6
#
_entry.id   7cbc8b5c30c7e3b0f50eac0e876965f6
#
_cell.length_a   1.000
_cell.length_b   1.000
_cell.length_c   1.000
_cell.angle_alpha   90.00
_cell.angle_beta   90.00
_cell.angle_gamma   90.00
#
_symmetry.space_group_name_H-M   'P 1'
#
loop_
_entity.id
_entity.type
_entity.pdbx_description
1 polymer ?
#
loop_
_entity_poly.entity_id
_entity_poly.type
_entity_poly.pdbx_seq_one_letter_code
_entity_poly.pdbx_strand_id
1 'polypeptide(L)'
;MSAPDTANAPPSGGRPLEDVVIRVEALSKNYRVGSETVHALRGVNLEIRRNEYVAVMGPSGSGKSTFMNLIGCLDVPSGGQYWLNGQPVAGMDESQLARIRNREIGFVFQSFNLLPRASALDNVALPLVYSGVKKRIRRERAAMMLDRVGLGARKDHRPNELSGGQRQRVAIARALVTQPALLLADEPTGALDSKTGEEIMALFGELHTQGQTLMLVTHEPDIAEHAKRILYLKDGVIERDNRRTQ
;
A
#
# COMPACT_ATOMS: atom_id res chain seq x y z
N MET A 1 52.10 20.64 -16.74
CA MET A 1 51.79 19.63 -15.72
C MET A 1 50.52 20.04 -15.05
N SER A 2 49.40 19.55 -15.53
CA SER A 2 48.05 19.87 -15.01
C SER A 2 47.63 18.73 -14.08
N ALA A 3 47.14 19.11 -12.88
CA ALA A 3 46.61 18.17 -11.89
C ALA A 3 45.26 17.59 -12.36
N PRO A 4 44.92 16.35 -12.05
CA PRO A 4 43.66 15.78 -12.39
C PRO A 4 42.56 16.25 -11.42
N ASP A 5 41.42 16.56 -12.01
CA ASP A 5 40.15 16.97 -11.43
C ASP A 5 39.59 15.85 -10.56
N THR A 6 39.49 16.09 -9.24
CA THR A 6 38.80 15.19 -8.28
C THR A 6 37.40 15.70 -8.06
N ALA A 7 36.50 15.38 -8.96
CA ALA A 7 35.09 15.65 -8.76
C ALA A 7 34.28 14.36 -8.76
N ASN A 8 33.49 14.21 -7.71
CA ASN A 8 32.32 13.34 -7.58
C ASN A 8 32.51 11.90 -7.09
N ALA A 9 32.86 11.80 -5.79
CA ALA A 9 32.52 10.61 -5.03
C ALA A 9 31.04 10.73 -4.57
N PRO A 10 30.22 9.67 -4.68
CA PRO A 10 28.87 9.68 -4.15
C PRO A 10 28.92 9.76 -2.60
N PRO A 11 27.93 10.35 -1.93
CA PRO A 11 27.90 10.47 -0.48
C PRO A 11 27.86 9.06 0.15
N SER A 12 28.97 8.68 0.78
CA SER A 12 29.13 7.48 1.57
C SER A 12 28.36 7.60 2.88
N GLY A 13 27.23 6.92 3.01
CA GLY A 13 26.40 6.89 4.23
C GLY A 13 25.11 6.09 4.06
N GLY A 14 24.94 5.31 3.00
CA GLY A 14 23.76 4.51 2.74
C GLY A 14 23.71 3.27 3.62
N ARG A 15 22.73 3.18 4.54
CA ARG A 15 22.29 1.90 5.11
C ARG A 15 21.93 0.94 3.96
N PRO A 16 22.05 -0.40 4.18
CA PRO A 16 21.86 -1.39 3.12
C PRO A 16 20.52 -1.21 2.39
N LEU A 17 20.53 -1.30 1.06
CA LEU A 17 19.35 -1.25 0.20
C LEU A 17 18.34 -2.38 0.50
N GLU A 18 18.78 -3.42 1.21
CA GLU A 18 17.97 -4.57 1.64
C GLU A 18 16.78 -4.19 2.54
N ASP A 19 16.85 -3.01 3.21
CA ASP A 19 15.77 -2.50 4.07
C ASP A 19 14.73 -1.64 3.34
N VAL A 20 14.91 -1.35 2.06
CA VAL A 20 14.01 -0.47 1.31
C VAL A 20 12.91 -1.29 0.63
N VAL A 21 11.65 -1.04 1.01
CA VAL A 21 10.47 -1.67 0.39
C VAL A 21 10.02 -0.92 -0.85
N ILE A 22 9.99 0.42 -0.78
CA ILE A 22 9.64 1.29 -1.92
C ILE A 22 10.78 2.28 -2.15
N ARG A 23 11.21 2.38 -3.38
CA ARG A 23 12.09 3.45 -3.86
C ARG A 23 11.54 3.99 -5.17
N VAL A 24 11.32 5.29 -5.23
CA VAL A 24 10.95 5.99 -6.45
C VAL A 24 11.87 7.17 -6.68
N GLU A 25 12.28 7.35 -7.94
CA GLU A 25 13.15 8.44 -8.38
C GLU A 25 12.52 9.13 -9.57
N ALA A 26 12.30 10.45 -9.43
CA ALA A 26 11.67 11.31 -10.43
C ALA A 26 10.34 10.74 -10.99
N LEU A 27 9.57 10.03 -10.14
CA LEU A 27 8.34 9.35 -10.55
C LEU A 27 7.32 10.36 -11.06
N SER A 28 6.89 10.19 -12.31
CA SER A 28 5.98 11.13 -12.98
C SER A 28 4.81 10.38 -13.60
N LYS A 29 3.64 11.04 -13.60
CA LYS A 29 2.45 10.52 -14.28
C LYS A 29 1.70 11.64 -14.98
N ASN A 30 1.46 11.44 -16.28
CA ASN A 30 0.70 12.33 -17.12
C ASN A 30 -0.52 11.59 -17.68
N TYR A 31 -1.68 12.23 -17.66
CA TYR A 31 -2.89 11.75 -18.31
C TYR A 31 -3.26 12.67 -19.45
N ARG A 32 -3.69 12.11 -20.58
CA ARG A 32 -4.19 12.85 -21.71
C ARG A 32 -5.72 12.96 -21.59
N VAL A 33 -6.24 14.18 -21.49
CA VAL A 33 -7.68 14.46 -21.40
C VAL A 33 -8.04 15.35 -22.58
N GLY A 34 -8.55 14.74 -23.67
CA GLY A 34 -8.75 15.44 -24.94
C GLY A 34 -7.44 15.97 -25.53
N SER A 35 -7.32 17.28 -25.69
CA SER A 35 -6.11 17.97 -26.18
C SER A 35 -5.14 18.39 -25.06
N GLU A 36 -5.56 18.29 -23.80
CA GLU A 36 -4.77 18.72 -22.65
C GLU A 36 -4.00 17.58 -22.01
N THR A 37 -2.84 17.92 -21.40
CA THR A 37 -2.05 16.98 -20.59
C THR A 37 -2.14 17.38 -19.13
N VAL A 38 -2.71 16.50 -18.30
CA VAL A 38 -2.76 16.67 -16.85
C VAL A 38 -1.54 16.00 -16.23
N HIS A 39 -0.67 16.78 -15.59
CA HIS A 39 0.50 16.29 -14.86
C HIS A 39 0.09 15.92 -13.44
N ALA A 40 -0.35 14.67 -13.25
CA ALA A 40 -0.83 14.21 -11.96
C ALA A 40 0.28 13.98 -10.93
N LEU A 41 1.49 13.56 -11.39
CA LEU A 41 2.71 13.53 -10.57
C LEU A 41 3.88 14.14 -11.36
N ARG A 42 4.74 14.87 -10.63
CA ARG A 42 5.78 15.73 -11.21
C ARG A 42 7.16 15.45 -10.62
N GLY A 43 7.67 14.23 -10.81
CA GLY A 43 9.03 13.87 -10.40
C GLY A 43 9.16 13.60 -8.90
N VAL A 44 8.28 12.79 -8.34
CA VAL A 44 8.31 12.40 -6.92
C VAL A 44 9.53 11.52 -6.62
N ASN A 45 10.27 11.86 -5.55
CA ASN A 45 11.34 11.06 -4.99
C ASN A 45 10.95 10.61 -3.58
N LEU A 46 11.04 9.31 -3.30
CA LEU A 46 10.67 8.76 -1.99
C LEU A 46 11.35 7.41 -1.76
N GLU A 47 11.76 7.18 -0.51
CA GLU A 47 12.10 5.85 0.01
C GLU A 47 11.21 5.52 1.20
N ILE A 48 10.66 4.30 1.21
CA ILE A 48 9.96 3.71 2.37
C ILE A 48 10.68 2.43 2.75
N ARG A 49 11.05 2.36 4.03
CA ARG A 49 11.79 1.22 4.58
C ARG A 49 10.86 0.20 5.21
N ARG A 50 11.39 -1.00 5.44
CA ARG A 50 10.66 -2.04 6.19
C ARG A 50 10.22 -1.51 7.55
N ASN A 51 9.01 -1.92 7.93
CA ASN A 51 8.41 -1.51 9.18
C ASN A 51 8.26 0.03 9.34
N GLU A 52 8.20 0.80 8.25
CA GLU A 52 7.69 2.17 8.31
C GLU A 52 6.16 2.16 8.27
N TYR A 53 5.54 3.05 9.05
CA TYR A 53 4.13 3.37 8.98
C TYR A 53 3.98 4.80 8.45
N VAL A 54 3.53 4.91 7.20
CA VAL A 54 3.49 6.16 6.44
C VAL A 54 2.05 6.53 6.12
N ALA A 55 1.66 7.78 6.36
CA ALA A 55 0.43 8.36 5.86
C ALA A 55 0.73 9.31 4.69
N VAL A 56 -0.11 9.27 3.66
CA VAL A 56 -0.08 10.20 2.53
C VAL A 56 -1.32 11.07 2.61
N MET A 57 -1.11 12.36 2.82
CA MET A 57 -2.15 13.39 2.93
C MET A 57 -2.05 14.40 1.79
N GLY A 58 -3.07 15.21 1.64
CA GLY A 58 -3.12 16.33 0.71
C GLY A 58 -4.55 16.66 0.27
N PRO A 59 -4.78 17.83 -0.34
CA PRO A 59 -6.10 18.23 -0.80
C PRO A 59 -6.62 17.33 -1.94
N SER A 60 -7.90 17.43 -2.26
CA SER A 60 -8.47 16.80 -3.45
C SER A 60 -7.72 17.26 -4.71
N GLY A 61 -7.44 16.33 -5.62
CA GLY A 61 -6.70 16.63 -6.84
C GLY A 61 -5.18 16.74 -6.69
N SER A 62 -4.61 16.57 -5.49
CA SER A 62 -3.15 16.67 -5.28
C SER A 62 -2.33 15.53 -5.88
N GLY A 63 -2.96 14.45 -6.39
CA GLY A 63 -2.29 13.30 -6.97
C GLY A 63 -2.21 12.06 -6.07
N LYS A 64 -2.84 12.04 -4.86
CA LYS A 64 -2.78 10.91 -3.92
C LYS A 64 -3.21 9.58 -4.53
N SER A 65 -4.39 9.54 -5.17
CA SER A 65 -4.90 8.32 -5.80
C SER A 65 -4.00 7.86 -6.96
N THR A 66 -3.45 8.79 -7.74
CA THR A 66 -2.47 8.48 -8.78
C THR A 66 -1.20 7.90 -8.17
N PHE A 67 -0.69 8.52 -7.11
CA PHE A 67 0.50 8.04 -6.41
C PHE A 67 0.25 6.63 -5.84
N MET A 68 -0.87 6.43 -5.16
CA MET A 68 -1.27 5.12 -4.65
C MET A 68 -1.37 4.05 -5.76
N ASN A 69 -1.97 4.39 -6.91
CA ASN A 69 -2.11 3.46 -8.03
C ASN A 69 -0.75 3.06 -8.62
N LEU A 70 0.20 4.00 -8.71
CA LEU A 70 1.56 3.69 -9.18
C LEU A 70 2.31 2.82 -8.17
N ILE A 71 2.32 3.20 -6.89
CA ILE A 71 2.95 2.41 -5.83
C ILE A 71 2.30 1.02 -5.73
N GLY A 72 0.99 0.95 -5.94
CA GLY A 72 0.21 -0.27 -5.95
C GLY A 72 0.38 -1.14 -7.20
N CYS A 73 1.18 -0.74 -8.18
CA CYS A 73 1.29 -1.43 -9.47
C CYS A 73 -0.06 -1.63 -10.17
N LEU A 74 -1.00 -0.69 -9.98
CA LEU A 74 -2.31 -0.64 -10.65
C LEU A 74 -2.27 0.22 -11.91
N ASP A 75 -1.24 1.06 -12.03
CA ASP A 75 -0.98 1.91 -13.19
C ASP A 75 0.54 1.95 -13.45
N VAL A 76 0.95 2.44 -14.60
CA VAL A 76 2.36 2.56 -15.00
C VAL A 76 2.79 4.04 -14.99
N PRO A 77 4.01 4.36 -14.54
CA PRO A 77 4.51 5.72 -14.59
C PRO A 77 4.72 6.19 -16.04
N SER A 78 4.58 7.50 -16.26
CA SER A 78 4.96 8.13 -17.53
C SER A 78 6.45 8.43 -17.62
N GLY A 79 7.16 8.42 -16.47
CA GLY A 79 8.61 8.63 -16.38
C GLY A 79 9.10 8.42 -14.95
N GLY A 80 10.43 8.37 -14.82
CA GLY A 80 11.10 8.06 -13.56
C GLY A 80 11.32 6.57 -13.36
N GLN A 81 11.82 6.23 -12.18
CA GLN A 81 12.13 4.85 -11.80
C GLN A 81 11.32 4.44 -10.55
N TYR A 82 10.98 3.16 -10.46
CA TYR A 82 10.30 2.59 -9.31
C TYR A 82 10.84 1.18 -9.02
N TRP A 83 11.22 0.95 -7.77
CA TRP A 83 11.60 -0.36 -7.22
C TRP A 83 10.68 -0.73 -6.07
N LEU A 84 10.17 -1.95 -6.11
CA LEU A 84 9.36 -2.55 -5.06
C LEU A 84 10.10 -3.78 -4.51
N ASN A 85 10.44 -3.74 -3.23
CA ASN A 85 11.19 -4.81 -2.54
C ASN A 85 12.44 -5.23 -3.34
N GLY A 86 13.21 -4.23 -3.82
CA GLY A 86 14.43 -4.41 -4.61
C GLY A 86 14.23 -4.78 -6.08
N GLN A 87 12.98 -5.00 -6.54
CA GLN A 87 12.69 -5.37 -7.93
C GLN A 87 12.29 -4.11 -8.74
N PRO A 88 12.93 -3.85 -9.91
CA PRO A 88 12.55 -2.75 -10.77
C PRO A 88 11.15 -3.01 -11.36
N VAL A 89 10.24 -2.06 -11.18
CA VAL A 89 8.84 -2.15 -11.65
C VAL A 89 8.65 -1.39 -12.96
N ALA A 90 9.42 -0.33 -13.16
CA ALA A 90 9.36 0.45 -14.40
C ALA A 90 9.70 -0.43 -15.62
N GLY A 91 8.82 -0.45 -16.63
CA GLY A 91 8.99 -1.26 -17.83
C GLY A 91 8.43 -2.69 -17.76
N MET A 92 7.86 -3.11 -16.62
CA MET A 92 7.14 -4.37 -16.52
C MET A 92 5.86 -4.36 -17.37
N ASP A 93 5.56 -5.48 -18.00
CA ASP A 93 4.26 -5.70 -18.65
C ASP A 93 3.15 -5.95 -17.61
N GLU A 94 1.88 -5.94 -18.07
CA GLU A 94 0.71 -6.09 -17.20
C GLU A 94 0.71 -7.42 -16.42
N SER A 95 1.16 -8.50 -17.03
CA SER A 95 1.29 -9.83 -16.41
C SER A 95 2.34 -9.83 -15.29
N GLN A 96 3.46 -9.15 -15.50
CA GLN A 96 4.53 -9.00 -14.51
C GLN A 96 4.06 -8.12 -13.35
N LEU A 97 3.40 -6.99 -13.66
CA LEU A 97 2.79 -6.11 -12.66
C LEU A 97 1.73 -6.85 -11.81
N ALA A 98 0.88 -7.67 -12.43
CA ALA A 98 -0.10 -8.45 -11.70
C ALA A 98 0.55 -9.47 -10.73
N ARG A 99 1.64 -10.10 -11.15
CA ARG A 99 2.38 -11.06 -10.30
C ARG A 99 3.08 -10.39 -9.12
N ILE A 100 3.80 -9.28 -9.37
CA ILE A 100 4.50 -8.56 -8.29
C ILE A 100 3.49 -7.95 -7.32
N ARG A 101 2.40 -7.36 -7.81
CA ARG A 101 1.28 -6.85 -7.01
C ARG A 101 0.69 -7.93 -6.10
N ASN A 102 0.38 -9.10 -6.64
CA ASN A 102 -0.18 -10.21 -5.87
C ASN A 102 0.76 -10.68 -4.76
N ARG A 103 2.08 -10.65 -4.99
CA ARG A 103 3.07 -11.18 -4.06
C ARG A 103 3.51 -10.16 -3.02
N GLU A 104 3.73 -8.91 -3.43
CA GLU A 104 4.42 -7.90 -2.61
C GLU A 104 3.46 -6.87 -1.98
N ILE A 105 2.21 -6.76 -2.47
CA ILE A 105 1.28 -5.70 -2.04
C ILE A 105 -0.04 -6.31 -1.56
N GLY A 106 -0.44 -5.94 -0.34
CA GLY A 106 -1.79 -6.15 0.15
C GLY A 106 -2.60 -4.86 0.05
N PHE A 107 -3.79 -4.91 -0.55
CA PHE A 107 -4.67 -3.76 -0.69
C PHE A 107 -5.84 -3.80 0.28
N VAL A 108 -6.09 -2.66 0.94
CA VAL A 108 -7.28 -2.40 1.75
C VAL A 108 -7.95 -1.14 1.21
N PHE A 109 -9.21 -1.25 0.80
CA PHE A 109 -9.98 -0.15 0.19
C PHE A 109 -11.10 0.32 1.12
N GLN A 110 -11.52 1.56 0.97
CA GLN A 110 -12.66 2.15 1.65
C GLN A 110 -13.94 1.32 1.45
N SER A 111 -14.20 0.85 0.23
CA SER A 111 -15.39 0.08 -0.14
C SER A 111 -15.27 -1.42 0.13
N PHE A 112 -14.25 -1.87 0.88
CA PHE A 112 -13.92 -3.27 1.19
C PHE A 112 -13.60 -4.13 -0.04
N ASN A 113 -14.24 -3.93 -1.18
CA ASN A 113 -14.08 -4.67 -2.44
C ASN A 113 -14.11 -6.20 -2.27
N LEU A 114 -15.05 -6.68 -1.45
CA LEU A 114 -15.28 -8.11 -1.24
C LEU A 114 -16.19 -8.67 -2.33
N LEU A 115 -15.94 -9.92 -2.72
CA LEU A 115 -16.82 -10.66 -3.61
C LEU A 115 -18.13 -11.01 -2.88
N PRO A 116 -19.30 -10.45 -3.29
CA PRO A 116 -20.51 -10.51 -2.46
C PRO A 116 -21.11 -11.90 -2.36
N ARG A 117 -20.80 -12.80 -3.31
CA ARG A 117 -21.31 -14.19 -3.35
C ARG A 117 -20.34 -15.19 -2.71
N ALA A 118 -19.12 -14.79 -2.38
CA ALA A 118 -18.10 -15.62 -1.74
C ALA A 118 -18.17 -15.45 -0.23
N SER A 119 -17.83 -16.51 0.53
CA SER A 119 -17.69 -16.44 1.98
C SER A 119 -16.49 -15.56 2.38
N ALA A 120 -16.39 -15.17 3.65
CA ALA A 120 -15.21 -14.49 4.19
C ALA A 120 -13.94 -15.32 3.93
N LEU A 121 -14.01 -16.64 4.15
CA LEU A 121 -12.90 -17.56 3.89
C LEU A 121 -12.47 -17.55 2.43
N ASP A 122 -13.43 -17.60 1.49
CA ASP A 122 -13.13 -17.63 0.07
C ASP A 122 -12.62 -16.27 -0.44
N ASN A 123 -13.11 -15.16 0.12
CA ASN A 123 -12.57 -13.82 -0.13
C ASN A 123 -11.10 -13.72 0.30
N VAL A 124 -10.76 -14.20 1.51
CA VAL A 124 -9.39 -14.17 2.02
C VAL A 124 -8.49 -15.13 1.24
N ALA A 125 -9.00 -16.28 0.80
CA ALA A 125 -8.24 -17.26 0.02
C ALA A 125 -7.95 -16.82 -1.43
N LEU A 126 -8.65 -15.80 -1.95
CA LEU A 126 -8.60 -15.41 -3.36
C LEU A 126 -7.19 -15.07 -3.87
N PRO A 127 -6.37 -14.24 -3.18
CA PRO A 127 -5.01 -13.95 -3.64
C PRO A 127 -4.14 -15.19 -3.80
N LEU A 128 -4.33 -16.20 -2.95
CA LEU A 128 -3.59 -17.46 -2.99
C LEU A 128 -4.01 -18.36 -4.18
N VAL A 129 -5.19 -18.12 -4.78
CA VAL A 129 -5.58 -18.75 -6.04
C VAL A 129 -4.66 -18.29 -7.16
N TYR A 130 -4.45 -16.98 -7.27
CA TYR A 130 -3.56 -16.38 -8.27
C TYR A 130 -2.09 -16.72 -8.04
N SER A 131 -1.69 -17.01 -6.80
CA SER A 131 -0.36 -17.54 -6.45
C SER A 131 -0.20 -19.04 -6.74
N GLY A 132 -1.21 -19.74 -7.27
CA GLY A 132 -1.15 -21.18 -7.58
C GLY A 132 -1.15 -22.10 -6.36
N VAL A 133 -1.50 -21.61 -5.17
CA VAL A 133 -1.50 -22.42 -3.93
C VAL A 133 -2.62 -23.45 -3.96
N LYS A 134 -2.32 -24.71 -3.59
CA LYS A 134 -3.28 -25.82 -3.53
C LYS A 134 -4.48 -25.51 -2.64
N LYS A 135 -5.70 -25.93 -3.04
CA LYS A 135 -6.97 -25.57 -2.39
C LYS A 135 -6.98 -25.82 -0.87
N ARG A 136 -6.44 -26.96 -0.39
CA ARG A 136 -6.37 -27.28 1.05
C ARG A 136 -5.53 -26.23 1.79
N ILE A 137 -4.31 -25.96 1.30
CA ILE A 137 -3.36 -25.04 1.96
C ILE A 137 -3.88 -23.60 1.96
N ARG A 138 -4.48 -23.12 0.86
CA ARG A 138 -5.01 -21.76 0.83
C ARG A 138 -6.18 -21.55 1.78
N ARG A 139 -7.06 -22.58 1.98
CA ARG A 139 -8.16 -22.51 2.95
C ARG A 139 -7.64 -22.51 4.40
N GLU A 140 -6.62 -23.32 4.69
CA GLU A 140 -5.95 -23.33 5.99
C GLU A 140 -5.33 -21.95 6.31
N ARG A 141 -4.56 -21.37 5.37
CA ARG A 141 -3.97 -20.03 5.53
C ARG A 141 -5.03 -18.94 5.67
N ALA A 142 -6.09 -18.99 4.88
CA ALA A 142 -7.19 -18.03 4.97
C ALA A 142 -7.93 -18.11 6.31
N ALA A 143 -8.17 -19.33 6.83
CA ALA A 143 -8.77 -19.51 8.13
C ALA A 143 -7.90 -18.93 9.26
N MET A 144 -6.60 -19.23 9.26
CA MET A 144 -5.64 -18.65 10.21
C MET A 144 -5.62 -17.12 10.17
N MET A 145 -5.74 -16.54 8.96
CA MET A 145 -5.75 -15.09 8.83
C MET A 145 -7.04 -14.46 9.33
N LEU A 146 -8.20 -15.14 9.15
CA LEU A 146 -9.47 -14.73 9.76
C LEU A 146 -9.44 -14.82 11.28
N ASP A 147 -8.83 -15.88 11.84
CA ASP A 147 -8.61 -16.00 13.28
C ASP A 147 -7.77 -14.82 13.80
N ARG A 148 -6.69 -14.46 13.10
CA ARG A 148 -5.80 -13.34 13.46
C ARG A 148 -6.50 -11.99 13.52
N VAL A 149 -7.51 -11.76 12.69
CA VAL A 149 -8.32 -10.52 12.72
C VAL A 149 -9.60 -10.63 13.56
N GLY A 150 -9.75 -11.71 14.35
CA GLY A 150 -10.89 -11.92 15.25
C GLY A 150 -12.19 -12.38 14.56
N LEU A 151 -12.09 -13.00 13.37
CA LEU A 151 -13.25 -13.45 12.58
C LEU A 151 -13.33 -14.96 12.36
N GLY A 152 -12.65 -15.76 13.17
CA GLY A 152 -12.65 -17.23 13.04
C GLY A 152 -14.02 -17.87 13.06
N ALA A 153 -14.94 -17.36 13.90
CA ALA A 153 -16.34 -17.83 13.98
C ALA A 153 -17.21 -17.33 12.80
N ARG A 154 -16.69 -16.45 11.93
CA ARG A 154 -17.43 -15.82 10.82
C ARG A 154 -16.94 -16.23 9.43
N LYS A 155 -16.05 -17.22 9.34
CA LYS A 155 -15.39 -17.62 8.09
C LYS A 155 -16.34 -18.04 6.96
N ASP A 156 -17.51 -18.60 7.31
CA ASP A 156 -18.50 -19.06 6.32
C ASP A 156 -19.54 -17.98 5.96
N HIS A 157 -19.55 -16.83 6.66
CA HIS A 157 -20.46 -15.72 6.39
C HIS A 157 -20.10 -15.02 5.09
N ARG A 158 -21.13 -14.51 4.40
CA ARG A 158 -20.99 -13.66 3.21
C ARG A 158 -20.91 -12.18 3.62
N PRO A 159 -20.40 -11.29 2.77
CA PRO A 159 -20.27 -9.86 3.08
C PRO A 159 -21.55 -9.17 3.54
N ASN A 160 -22.71 -9.58 3.02
CA ASN A 160 -24.02 -9.03 3.43
C ASN A 160 -24.48 -9.50 4.82
N GLU A 161 -23.83 -10.50 5.38
CA GLU A 161 -24.10 -11.02 6.74
C GLU A 161 -23.10 -10.46 7.78
N LEU A 162 -22.22 -9.56 7.37
CA LEU A 162 -21.17 -8.96 8.18
C LEU A 162 -21.39 -7.45 8.37
N SER A 163 -21.03 -6.94 9.56
CA SER A 163 -21.00 -5.50 9.82
C SER A 163 -19.91 -4.81 8.96
N GLY A 164 -19.91 -3.46 8.90
CA GLY A 164 -18.89 -2.68 8.21
C GLY A 164 -17.47 -3.02 8.69
N GLY A 165 -17.24 -2.99 10.00
CA GLY A 165 -15.96 -3.34 10.60
C GLY A 165 -15.54 -4.79 10.36
N GLN A 166 -16.49 -5.73 10.38
CA GLN A 166 -16.20 -7.13 10.04
C GLN A 166 -15.80 -7.28 8.57
N ARG A 167 -16.46 -6.59 7.65
CA ARG A 167 -16.09 -6.56 6.22
C ARG A 167 -14.68 -5.98 6.03
N GLN A 168 -14.34 -4.91 6.76
CA GLN A 168 -13.01 -4.32 6.70
C GLN A 168 -11.94 -5.28 7.25
N ARG A 169 -12.21 -5.97 8.36
CA ARG A 169 -11.31 -7.02 8.88
C ARG A 169 -11.12 -8.17 7.88
N VAL A 170 -12.15 -8.57 7.13
CA VAL A 170 -12.01 -9.56 6.04
C VAL A 170 -11.12 -9.00 4.92
N ALA A 171 -11.29 -7.73 4.54
CA ALA A 171 -10.44 -7.08 3.53
C ALA A 171 -8.96 -7.00 3.99
N ILE A 172 -8.71 -6.69 5.27
CA ILE A 172 -7.37 -6.69 5.86
C ILE A 172 -6.79 -8.11 5.86
N ALA A 173 -7.55 -9.13 6.29
CA ALA A 173 -7.12 -10.52 6.26
C ALA A 173 -6.77 -10.99 4.84
N ARG A 174 -7.57 -10.61 3.84
CA ARG A 174 -7.30 -10.87 2.42
C ARG A 174 -5.99 -10.21 1.97
N ALA A 175 -5.75 -8.97 2.37
CA ALA A 175 -4.55 -8.24 2.03
C ALA A 175 -3.28 -8.88 2.63
N LEU A 176 -3.39 -9.48 3.82
CA LEU A 176 -2.26 -10.07 4.55
C LEU A 176 -1.95 -11.52 4.19
N VAL A 177 -2.88 -12.24 3.53
CA VAL A 177 -2.79 -13.71 3.35
C VAL A 177 -1.60 -14.17 2.49
N THR A 178 -1.09 -13.29 1.64
CA THR A 178 0.12 -13.51 0.82
C THR A 178 1.40 -13.13 1.55
N GLN A 179 1.32 -12.55 2.76
CA GLN A 179 2.45 -12.01 3.53
C GLN A 179 3.20 -10.92 2.73
N PRO A 180 2.52 -9.85 2.31
CA PRO A 180 3.08 -8.85 1.43
C PRO A 180 4.16 -8.02 2.12
N ALA A 181 5.11 -7.49 1.34
CA ALA A 181 6.12 -6.54 1.83
C ALA A 181 5.49 -5.19 2.22
N LEU A 182 4.38 -4.81 1.59
CA LEU A 182 3.65 -3.56 1.83
C LEU A 182 2.15 -3.81 1.99
N LEU A 183 1.55 -3.26 3.02
CA LEU A 183 0.10 -3.11 3.13
C LEU A 183 -0.27 -1.66 2.75
N LEU A 184 -1.05 -1.51 1.69
CA LEU A 184 -1.47 -0.24 1.12
C LEU A 184 -2.96 -0.04 1.38
N ALA A 185 -3.34 0.99 2.13
CA ALA A 185 -4.71 1.26 2.53
C ALA A 185 -5.21 2.61 2.00
N ASP A 186 -6.35 2.61 1.32
CA ASP A 186 -7.02 3.79 0.78
C ASP A 186 -8.26 4.09 1.61
N GLU A 187 -8.23 5.19 2.36
CA GLU A 187 -9.31 5.64 3.25
C GLU A 187 -9.92 4.50 4.09
N PRO A 188 -9.11 3.75 4.86
CA PRO A 188 -9.53 2.47 5.41
C PRO A 188 -10.67 2.55 6.43
N THR A 189 -10.99 3.74 6.90
CA THR A 189 -12.06 4.03 7.89
C THR A 189 -13.23 4.79 7.30
N GLY A 190 -13.12 5.33 6.09
CA GLY A 190 -14.09 6.27 5.51
C GLY A 190 -15.51 5.73 5.26
N ALA A 191 -15.75 4.41 5.39
CA ALA A 191 -17.08 3.78 5.32
C ALA A 191 -17.55 3.22 6.67
N LEU A 192 -16.90 3.61 7.79
CA LEU A 192 -17.13 3.08 9.13
C LEU A 192 -17.60 4.21 10.08
N ASP A 193 -18.31 3.83 11.14
CA ASP A 193 -18.51 4.73 12.27
C ASP A 193 -17.21 4.95 13.05
N SER A 194 -17.13 6.05 13.81
CA SER A 194 -15.90 6.47 14.48
C SER A 194 -15.33 5.38 15.40
N LYS A 195 -16.17 4.71 16.20
CA LYS A 195 -15.70 3.65 17.12
C LYS A 195 -15.11 2.47 16.36
N THR A 196 -15.80 2.02 15.32
CA THR A 196 -15.31 0.93 14.45
C THR A 196 -14.04 1.35 13.70
N GLY A 197 -13.95 2.62 13.28
CA GLY A 197 -12.75 3.21 12.68
C GLY A 197 -11.54 3.11 13.61
N GLU A 198 -11.69 3.51 14.87
CA GLU A 198 -10.63 3.39 15.89
C GLU A 198 -10.17 1.94 16.08
N GLU A 199 -11.09 0.97 16.12
CA GLU A 199 -10.75 -0.45 16.22
C GLU A 199 -9.93 -0.94 15.01
N ILE A 200 -10.25 -0.45 13.81
CA ILE A 200 -9.48 -0.77 12.60
C ILE A 200 -8.10 -0.12 12.64
N MET A 201 -7.99 1.15 13.10
CA MET A 201 -6.70 1.81 13.24
C MET A 201 -5.83 1.16 14.32
N ALA A 202 -6.41 0.69 15.41
CA ALA A 202 -5.70 -0.11 16.42
C ALA A 202 -5.14 -1.40 15.81
N LEU A 203 -5.92 -2.10 14.96
CA LEU A 203 -5.45 -3.29 14.23
C LEU A 203 -4.26 -2.96 13.31
N PHE A 204 -4.27 -1.82 12.59
CA PHE A 204 -3.11 -1.38 11.80
C PHE A 204 -1.89 -1.13 12.69
N GLY A 205 -2.07 -0.52 13.86
CA GLY A 205 -1.01 -0.33 14.85
C GLY A 205 -0.39 -1.63 15.33
N GLU A 206 -1.21 -2.65 15.63
CA GLU A 206 -0.75 -3.99 15.99
C GLU A 206 0.04 -4.64 14.86
N LEU A 207 -0.45 -4.56 13.61
CA LEU A 207 0.25 -5.09 12.44
C LEU A 207 1.61 -4.43 12.24
N HIS A 208 1.68 -3.10 12.41
CA HIS A 208 2.94 -2.37 12.35
C HIS A 208 3.92 -2.84 13.45
N THR A 209 3.45 -3.01 14.68
CA THR A 209 4.27 -3.50 15.81
C THR A 209 4.82 -4.90 15.53
N GLN A 210 4.10 -5.71 14.74
CA GLN A 210 4.53 -7.04 14.28
C GLN A 210 5.47 -7.00 13.06
N GLY A 211 5.90 -5.82 12.62
CA GLY A 211 6.88 -5.65 11.54
C GLY A 211 6.28 -5.41 10.15
N GLN A 212 4.96 -5.21 10.03
CA GLN A 212 4.33 -4.93 8.74
C GLN A 212 4.63 -3.49 8.29
N THR A 213 5.11 -3.31 7.07
CA THR A 213 5.22 -1.98 6.44
C THR A 213 3.84 -1.52 5.99
N LEU A 214 3.45 -0.31 6.38
CA LEU A 214 2.13 0.25 6.13
C LEU A 214 2.24 1.59 5.38
N MET A 215 1.43 1.74 4.34
CA MET A 215 1.15 3.04 3.74
C MET A 215 -0.37 3.23 3.70
N LEU A 216 -0.86 4.30 4.31
CA LEU A 216 -2.25 4.68 4.20
C LEU A 216 -2.40 6.02 3.47
N VAL A 217 -3.44 6.13 2.66
CA VAL A 217 -3.87 7.36 2.01
C VAL A 217 -5.12 7.83 2.72
N THR A 218 -5.11 9.06 3.22
CA THR A 218 -6.26 9.66 3.88
C THR A 218 -6.26 11.17 3.75
N HIS A 219 -7.42 11.77 3.84
CA HIS A 219 -7.58 13.22 3.99
C HIS A 219 -7.91 13.64 5.43
N GLU A 220 -8.12 12.66 6.33
CA GLU A 220 -8.44 12.87 7.74
C GLU A 220 -7.16 12.99 8.58
N PRO A 221 -6.91 14.15 9.25
CA PRO A 221 -5.72 14.35 10.07
C PRO A 221 -5.61 13.33 11.21
N ASP A 222 -6.72 13.03 11.89
CA ASP A 222 -6.76 12.12 13.04
C ASP A 222 -6.33 10.70 12.63
N ILE A 223 -6.75 10.26 11.44
CA ILE A 223 -6.32 8.97 10.87
C ILE A 223 -4.84 8.98 10.51
N ALA A 224 -4.36 10.09 9.91
CA ALA A 224 -2.94 10.21 9.56
C ALA A 224 -2.03 10.23 10.79
N GLU A 225 -2.54 10.68 11.94
CA GLU A 225 -1.79 10.74 13.20
C GLU A 225 -1.39 9.38 13.77
N HIS A 226 -2.04 8.29 13.36
CA HIS A 226 -1.61 6.93 13.69
C HIS A 226 -0.28 6.55 13.03
N ALA A 227 0.09 7.21 11.92
CA ALA A 227 1.35 6.95 11.23
C ALA A 227 2.52 7.70 11.90
N LYS A 228 3.72 7.10 11.81
CA LYS A 228 4.96 7.71 12.32
C LYS A 228 5.62 8.67 11.34
N ARG A 229 5.17 8.68 10.09
CA ARG A 229 5.65 9.55 9.02
C ARG A 229 4.48 10.02 8.19
N ILE A 230 4.38 11.33 7.95
CA ILE A 230 3.29 11.92 7.17
C ILE A 230 3.88 12.65 5.98
N LEU A 231 3.50 12.21 4.78
CA LEU A 231 3.82 12.83 3.50
C LEU A 231 2.67 13.73 3.08
N TYR A 232 2.94 15.00 2.80
CA TYR A 232 1.95 15.92 2.26
C TYR A 232 2.15 16.07 0.76
N LEU A 233 1.21 15.55 0.00
CA LEU A 233 1.19 15.66 -1.46
C LEU A 233 0.37 16.87 -1.88
N LYS A 234 0.94 17.73 -2.74
CA LYS A 234 0.29 18.90 -3.31
C LYS A 234 0.76 19.10 -4.74
N ASP A 235 -0.16 19.34 -5.65
CA ASP A 235 0.10 19.61 -7.07
C ASP A 235 1.06 18.61 -7.73
N GLY A 236 0.95 17.33 -7.33
CA GLY A 236 1.74 16.22 -7.87
C GLY A 236 3.16 16.09 -7.34
N VAL A 237 3.53 16.82 -6.27
CA VAL A 237 4.83 16.72 -5.60
C VAL A 237 4.66 16.47 -4.10
N ILE A 238 5.67 15.86 -3.44
CA ILE A 238 5.75 15.80 -1.98
C ILE A 238 6.24 17.15 -1.50
N GLU A 239 5.34 17.94 -0.92
CA GLU A 239 5.65 19.27 -0.37
C GLU A 239 6.34 19.16 1.00
N ARG A 240 5.91 18.19 1.82
CA ARG A 240 6.47 17.98 3.18
C ARG A 240 6.55 16.49 3.49
N ASP A 241 7.59 16.11 4.22
CA ASP A 241 7.86 14.76 4.73
C ASP A 241 8.18 14.88 6.22
N ASN A 242 7.17 14.69 7.05
CA ASN A 242 7.28 14.87 8.49
C ASN A 242 7.45 13.50 9.16
N ARG A 243 8.63 13.26 9.74
CA ARG A 243 8.88 12.11 10.62
C ARG A 243 8.65 12.52 12.07
N ARG A 244 7.77 11.79 12.74
CA ARG A 244 7.58 11.95 14.19
C ARG A 244 8.69 11.19 14.91
N THR A 245 9.57 11.90 15.58
CA THR A 245 10.49 11.34 16.58
C THR A 245 9.65 10.89 17.78
N GLN A 246 9.85 9.67 18.24
CA GLN A 246 9.33 9.18 19.52
C GLN A 246 10.02 9.88 20.66
#